data_15d4d4a7ca6a406b829dcac6d1ef7646
#
_entry.id   15d4d4a7ca6a406b829dcac6d1ef7646
#
_cell.length_a   1.000
_cell.length_b   1.000
_cell.length_c   1.000
_cell.angle_alpha   90.00
_cell.angle_beta   90.00
_cell.angle_gamma   90.00
#
_symmetry.space_group_name_H-M   'P 1'
#
loop_
_entity.id
_entity.type
_entity.pdbx_description
1 polymer ?
#
loop_
_entity_poly.entity_id
_entity_poly.type
_entity_poly.pdbx_seq_one_letter_code
_entity_poly.pdbx_strand_id
1 'polypeptide(L)'
;MKHLILPLSASKLGLFCYFIALLPGGAAVSIEYATIGDAGNDADTTGYGAVAYEYRIGKYEVTNGQYTNFLNAVAKTDTHGLYNTGMNNHGIARNGSSGSYGYSVTAGFENRPVVYVSWFDSARFTNWLGNGQGAGSTETGAYSLAGAGTGIVNINPGATIYLPSEDEWYKAAYYNGDLDFYSIYPNGDDVITVTDANYNNSVGHSTDVGFYPSASDYGTHDQAGNVWEWNDAVIGSSRGLRGGSWGADPAYNLRATVRSSSATTSEDAFIGFRVAASIASVPEPASLLLLGLSLAAMLPHRRRS
;
A
#
# COMPACT_ATOMS: atom_id res chain seq x y z
N MET A 1 -34.66 62.52 -46.76
CA MET A 1 -34.11 61.97 -45.52
C MET A 1 -33.92 60.52 -45.71
N LYS A 2 -32.68 60.03 -45.84
CA LYS A 2 -32.35 58.60 -46.03
C LYS A 2 -31.92 58.00 -44.66
N HIS A 3 -32.69 57.06 -44.14
CA HIS A 3 -32.33 56.32 -42.94
C HIS A 3 -31.29 55.26 -43.28
N LEU A 4 -30.13 55.39 -42.66
CA LEU A 4 -29.04 54.41 -42.72
C LEU A 4 -29.26 53.38 -41.63
N ILE A 5 -29.48 52.12 -42.03
CA ILE A 5 -29.57 50.99 -41.12
C ILE A 5 -28.21 50.27 -41.15
N LEU A 6 -27.50 50.27 -40.03
CA LEU A 6 -26.28 49.50 -39.82
C LEU A 6 -26.65 48.06 -39.38
N PRO A 7 -25.99 47.02 -39.92
CA PRO A 7 -26.21 45.67 -39.49
C PRO A 7 -25.47 45.35 -38.19
N LEU A 8 -26.15 44.72 -37.23
CA LEU A 8 -25.53 44.14 -36.03
C LEU A 8 -24.66 42.95 -36.44
N SER A 9 -23.42 43.01 -36.07
CA SER A 9 -22.45 41.89 -36.13
C SER A 9 -22.79 40.87 -35.07
N ALA A 10 -23.18 39.65 -35.47
CA ALA A 10 -23.32 38.49 -34.57
C ALA A 10 -21.93 37.94 -34.21
N SER A 11 -21.50 38.16 -32.98
CA SER A 11 -20.31 37.53 -32.45
C SER A 11 -20.57 36.03 -32.27
N LYS A 12 -19.84 35.18 -33.00
CA LYS A 12 -19.81 33.74 -32.83
C LYS A 12 -19.13 33.39 -31.50
N LEU A 13 -19.92 33.07 -30.50
CA LEU A 13 -19.42 32.48 -29.26
C LEU A 13 -19.05 31.02 -29.57
N GLY A 14 -17.75 30.78 -29.77
CA GLY A 14 -17.23 29.42 -29.95
C GLY A 14 -17.34 28.64 -28.64
N LEU A 15 -18.25 27.65 -28.62
CA LEU A 15 -18.36 26.70 -27.55
C LEU A 15 -17.16 25.75 -27.66
N PHE A 16 -16.11 25.99 -26.88
CA PHE A 16 -15.02 25.03 -26.73
C PHE A 16 -15.52 23.87 -25.83
N CYS A 17 -15.97 22.79 -26.44
CA CYS A 17 -16.14 21.51 -25.73
C CYS A 17 -14.75 20.95 -25.42
N TYR A 18 -14.30 21.11 -24.18
CA TYR A 18 -13.22 20.31 -23.65
C TYR A 18 -13.70 18.86 -23.54
N PHE A 19 -13.29 18.00 -24.47
CA PHE A 19 -13.35 16.57 -24.28
C PHE A 19 -12.30 16.21 -23.24
N ILE A 20 -12.73 16.05 -21.99
CA ILE A 20 -11.93 15.34 -20.99
C ILE A 20 -11.98 13.86 -21.41
N ALA A 21 -10.92 13.38 -22.06
CA ALA A 21 -10.73 11.96 -22.27
C ALA A 21 -10.60 11.33 -20.86
N LEU A 22 -11.64 10.65 -20.41
CA LEU A 22 -11.50 9.71 -19.32
C LEU A 22 -10.55 8.62 -19.83
N LEU A 23 -9.29 8.69 -19.41
CA LEU A 23 -8.37 7.59 -19.56
C LEU A 23 -9.00 6.40 -18.83
N PRO A 24 -8.97 5.18 -19.40
CA PRO A 24 -9.38 3.98 -18.70
C PRO A 24 -8.31 3.66 -17.63
N GLY A 25 -8.32 4.38 -16.54
CA GLY A 25 -7.59 4.07 -15.34
C GLY A 25 -8.50 3.23 -14.45
N GLY A 26 -8.02 2.08 -13.97
CA GLY A 26 -8.66 1.36 -12.89
C GLY A 26 -8.96 2.29 -11.71
N ALA A 27 -9.87 1.91 -10.83
CA ALA A 27 -10.16 2.70 -9.63
C ALA A 27 -8.85 2.97 -8.87
N ALA A 28 -8.68 4.22 -8.41
CA ALA A 28 -7.50 4.57 -7.62
C ALA A 28 -7.40 3.67 -6.39
N VAL A 29 -6.20 3.17 -6.11
CA VAL A 29 -5.91 2.39 -4.91
C VAL A 29 -6.00 3.30 -3.70
N SER A 30 -6.80 2.91 -2.71
CA SER A 30 -6.85 3.56 -1.40
C SER A 30 -6.24 2.62 -0.37
N ILE A 31 -5.38 3.15 0.48
CA ILE A 31 -4.83 2.45 1.65
C ILE A 31 -5.53 3.01 2.89
N GLU A 32 -6.11 2.13 3.69
CA GLU A 32 -6.58 2.49 5.03
C GLU A 32 -5.38 2.50 5.98
N TYR A 33 -5.13 3.62 6.64
CA TYR A 33 -3.98 3.79 7.52
C TYR A 33 -4.39 3.83 8.99
N ALA A 34 -3.59 3.21 9.84
CA ALA A 34 -3.51 3.50 11.27
C ALA A 34 -2.48 4.61 11.51
N THR A 35 -2.78 5.55 12.41
CA THR A 35 -1.81 6.56 12.84
C THR A 35 -1.08 6.04 14.07
N ILE A 36 0.25 6.03 14.01
CA ILE A 36 1.13 5.58 15.09
C ILE A 36 1.69 6.82 15.76
N GLY A 37 1.19 7.09 16.95
CA GLY A 37 1.57 8.20 17.82
C GLY A 37 2.80 7.92 18.68
N ASP A 38 2.84 8.56 19.86
CA ASP A 38 3.84 8.33 20.91
C ASP A 38 5.28 8.44 20.40
N ALA A 39 5.54 9.55 19.68
CA ALA A 39 6.86 9.85 19.13
C ALA A 39 7.93 9.92 20.24
N GLY A 40 9.05 9.23 20.02
CA GLY A 40 10.16 9.21 20.99
C GLY A 40 10.03 8.14 22.07
N ASN A 41 9.17 7.14 21.89
CA ASN A 41 9.11 5.96 22.75
C ASN A 41 10.45 5.21 22.79
N ASP A 42 10.76 4.60 23.92
CA ASP A 42 11.94 3.75 24.06
C ASP A 42 11.80 2.44 23.25
N ALA A 43 12.93 1.82 22.93
CA ALA A 43 12.95 0.51 22.32
C ALA A 43 12.51 -0.56 23.32
N ASP A 44 11.93 -1.65 22.82
CA ASP A 44 11.72 -2.87 23.59
C ASP A 44 13.05 -3.49 24.05
N THR A 45 12.97 -4.42 24.99
CA THR A 45 14.10 -5.26 25.44
C THR A 45 14.78 -6.04 24.30
N THR A 46 14.08 -6.22 23.19
CA THR A 46 14.63 -6.78 21.94
C THR A 46 15.53 -5.81 21.16
N GLY A 47 15.50 -4.51 21.51
CA GLY A 47 16.21 -3.43 20.85
C GLY A 47 15.48 -2.80 19.68
N TYR A 48 14.20 -3.16 19.42
CA TYR A 48 13.37 -2.67 18.33
C TYR A 48 12.20 -1.81 18.83
N GLY A 49 11.60 -1.06 17.92
CA GLY A 49 10.36 -0.33 18.13
C GLY A 49 10.51 1.13 18.53
N ALA A 50 11.74 1.64 18.75
CA ALA A 50 11.95 3.05 19.02
C ALA A 50 11.75 3.89 17.76
N VAL A 51 10.74 4.79 17.76
CA VAL A 51 10.46 5.70 16.63
C VAL A 51 10.32 7.13 17.15
N ALA A 52 11.18 8.03 16.65
CA ALA A 52 11.27 9.40 17.12
C ALA A 52 10.20 10.35 16.56
N TYR A 53 9.29 9.86 15.71
CA TYR A 53 8.29 10.65 15.01
C TYR A 53 6.97 9.88 14.89
N GLU A 54 5.89 10.61 14.68
CA GLU A 54 4.61 10.02 14.31
C GLU A 54 4.60 9.65 12.82
N TYR A 55 3.93 8.56 12.49
CA TYR A 55 3.80 8.08 11.12
C TYR A 55 2.46 7.38 10.92
N ARG A 56 2.18 6.99 9.69
CA ARG A 56 1.05 6.15 9.34
C ARG A 56 1.54 4.82 8.80
N ILE A 57 0.81 3.76 9.07
CA ILE A 57 1.08 2.44 8.51
C ILE A 57 -0.22 1.85 7.98
N GLY A 58 -0.17 1.08 6.90
CA GLY A 58 -1.33 0.36 6.40
C GLY A 58 -1.97 -0.45 7.52
N LYS A 59 -3.26 -0.23 7.76
CA LYS A 59 -4.02 -0.99 8.74
C LYS A 59 -3.98 -2.48 8.44
N TYR A 60 -3.88 -2.81 7.16
CA TYR A 60 -3.83 -4.15 6.59
C TYR A 60 -2.63 -4.31 5.66
N GLU A 61 -2.32 -5.55 5.30
CA GLU A 61 -1.43 -5.85 4.17
C GLU A 61 -2.02 -5.32 2.86
N VAL A 62 -1.17 -5.11 1.86
CA VAL A 62 -1.62 -4.79 0.49
C VAL A 62 -2.35 -5.99 -0.10
N THR A 63 -3.55 -5.75 -0.63
CA THR A 63 -4.43 -6.81 -1.12
C THR A 63 -4.20 -7.14 -2.60
N ASN A 64 -4.68 -8.32 -3.02
CA ASN A 64 -4.71 -8.72 -4.42
C ASN A 64 -5.42 -7.69 -5.31
N GLY A 65 -6.54 -7.12 -4.83
CA GLY A 65 -7.28 -6.08 -5.56
C GLY A 65 -6.44 -4.83 -5.80
N GLN A 66 -5.76 -4.35 -4.76
CA GLN A 66 -4.88 -3.18 -4.84
C GLN A 66 -3.68 -3.45 -5.77
N TYR A 67 -3.04 -4.61 -5.62
CA TYR A 67 -1.89 -4.97 -6.45
C TYR A 67 -2.27 -5.23 -7.92
N THR A 68 -3.46 -5.78 -8.19
CA THR A 68 -3.98 -5.94 -9.56
C THR A 68 -4.19 -4.59 -10.26
N ASN A 69 -4.67 -3.58 -9.53
CA ASN A 69 -4.79 -2.22 -10.09
C ASN A 69 -3.42 -1.63 -10.44
N PHE A 70 -2.41 -1.86 -9.60
CA PHE A 70 -1.01 -1.50 -9.91
C PHE A 70 -0.49 -2.21 -11.16
N LEU A 71 -0.64 -3.53 -11.26
CA LEU A 71 -0.21 -4.29 -12.43
C LEU A 71 -0.87 -3.79 -13.72
N ASN A 72 -2.18 -3.53 -13.71
CA ASN A 72 -2.89 -3.00 -14.86
C ASN A 72 -2.44 -1.59 -15.27
N ALA A 73 -1.96 -0.80 -14.31
CA ALA A 73 -1.46 0.53 -14.58
C ALA A 73 -0.07 0.50 -15.26
N VAL A 74 0.85 -0.37 -14.79
CA VAL A 74 2.27 -0.26 -15.15
C VAL A 74 2.87 -1.50 -15.82
N ALA A 75 2.21 -2.65 -15.79
CA ALA A 75 2.81 -3.93 -16.17
C ALA A 75 2.26 -4.51 -17.51
N LYS A 76 1.84 -3.68 -18.47
CA LYS A 76 1.40 -4.16 -19.78
C LYS A 76 2.49 -4.94 -20.53
N THR A 77 3.75 -4.59 -20.34
CA THR A 77 4.93 -5.29 -20.85
C THR A 77 5.57 -6.15 -19.78
N ASP A 78 5.37 -5.78 -18.51
CA ASP A 78 5.93 -6.41 -17.32
C ASP A 78 7.46 -6.50 -17.35
N THR A 79 8.11 -5.38 -17.67
CA THR A 79 9.57 -5.30 -17.86
C THR A 79 10.34 -5.64 -16.59
N HIS A 80 9.74 -5.42 -15.42
CA HIS A 80 10.36 -5.64 -14.11
C HIS A 80 9.94 -6.95 -13.45
N GLY A 81 9.11 -7.77 -14.11
CA GLY A 81 8.65 -9.05 -13.57
C GLY A 81 7.74 -8.92 -12.35
N LEU A 82 6.92 -7.85 -12.30
CA LEU A 82 6.02 -7.56 -11.18
C LEU A 82 4.96 -8.64 -10.95
N TYR A 83 4.69 -9.46 -11.96
CA TYR A 83 3.77 -10.57 -11.88
C TYR A 83 4.53 -11.89 -11.87
N ASN A 84 4.46 -12.60 -10.75
CA ASN A 84 4.89 -13.99 -10.66
C ASN A 84 3.75 -14.94 -11.05
N THR A 85 4.04 -16.02 -11.77
CA THR A 85 3.03 -17.01 -12.18
C THR A 85 2.39 -17.75 -11.00
N GLY A 86 3.04 -17.80 -9.84
CA GLY A 86 2.48 -18.30 -8.58
C GLY A 86 1.24 -17.53 -8.12
N MET A 87 1.16 -16.24 -8.45
CA MET A 87 0.00 -15.40 -8.14
C MET A 87 -1.31 -15.95 -8.73
N ASN A 88 -1.24 -16.70 -9.85
CA ASN A 88 -2.43 -17.27 -10.48
C ASN A 88 -3.23 -18.19 -9.54
N ASN A 89 -2.54 -18.92 -8.68
CA ASN A 89 -3.17 -19.79 -7.69
C ASN A 89 -3.50 -19.07 -6.37
N HIS A 90 -3.09 -17.79 -6.25
CA HIS A 90 -3.23 -16.97 -5.04
C HIS A 90 -4.07 -15.70 -5.27
N GLY A 91 -4.78 -15.63 -6.40
CA GLY A 91 -5.83 -14.66 -6.61
C GLY A 91 -5.60 -13.65 -7.73
N ILE A 92 -4.46 -13.64 -8.44
CA ILE A 92 -4.24 -12.72 -9.57
C ILE A 92 -3.90 -13.52 -10.84
N ALA A 93 -4.76 -13.44 -11.83
CA ALA A 93 -4.55 -14.05 -13.15
C ALA A 93 -4.04 -13.02 -14.16
N ARG A 94 -3.09 -13.43 -15.03
CA ARG A 94 -2.59 -12.65 -16.16
C ARG A 94 -3.09 -13.20 -17.49
N ASN A 95 -3.55 -12.32 -18.36
CA ASN A 95 -4.02 -12.63 -19.71
C ASN A 95 -3.24 -11.82 -20.75
N GLY A 96 -3.30 -12.24 -22.03
CA GLY A 96 -2.67 -11.54 -23.14
C GLY A 96 -1.20 -11.93 -23.34
N SER A 97 -0.46 -11.05 -24.00
CA SER A 97 0.96 -11.19 -24.31
C SER A 97 1.73 -9.91 -23.94
N SER A 98 3.06 -9.99 -23.91
CA SER A 98 3.91 -8.84 -23.57
C SER A 98 3.59 -7.63 -24.48
N GLY A 99 3.40 -6.48 -23.88
CA GLY A 99 2.91 -5.24 -24.48
C GLY A 99 1.39 -5.03 -24.37
N SER A 100 0.62 -6.11 -24.06
CA SER A 100 -0.83 -6.08 -23.92
C SER A 100 -1.35 -6.94 -22.77
N TYR A 101 -0.51 -7.21 -21.75
CA TYR A 101 -0.96 -7.93 -20.55
C TYR A 101 -2.10 -7.19 -19.87
N GLY A 102 -3.09 -7.96 -19.43
CA GLY A 102 -4.15 -7.55 -18.51
C GLY A 102 -4.19 -8.48 -17.32
N TYR A 103 -4.57 -7.94 -16.17
CA TYR A 103 -4.60 -8.65 -14.90
C TYR A 103 -5.99 -8.59 -14.29
N SER A 104 -6.44 -9.69 -13.70
CA SER A 104 -7.73 -9.78 -13.04
C SER A 104 -7.61 -10.50 -11.71
N VAL A 105 -8.39 -10.07 -10.72
CA VAL A 105 -8.50 -10.81 -9.47
C VAL A 105 -9.46 -11.96 -9.64
N THR A 106 -9.13 -13.10 -9.08
CA THR A 106 -10.03 -14.25 -8.96
C THR A 106 -11.12 -13.91 -7.93
N ALA A 107 -12.39 -14.14 -8.29
CA ALA A 107 -13.53 -13.83 -7.41
C ALA A 107 -13.37 -14.46 -6.02
N GLY A 108 -13.55 -13.66 -4.97
CA GLY A 108 -13.36 -14.04 -3.57
C GLY A 108 -11.91 -13.99 -3.07
N PHE A 109 -10.98 -13.45 -3.87
CA PHE A 109 -9.59 -13.22 -3.46
C PHE A 109 -9.21 -11.74 -3.40
N GLU A 110 -10.16 -10.85 -3.64
CA GLU A 110 -9.93 -9.41 -3.76
C GLU A 110 -9.25 -8.81 -2.53
N ASN A 111 -9.70 -9.26 -1.36
CA ASN A 111 -9.24 -8.76 -0.06
C ASN A 111 -8.16 -9.62 0.61
N ARG A 112 -7.69 -10.69 -0.02
CA ARG A 112 -6.56 -11.45 0.52
C ARG A 112 -5.27 -10.68 0.28
N PRO A 113 -4.24 -10.82 1.16
CA PRO A 113 -2.95 -10.19 0.92
C PRO A 113 -2.34 -10.70 -0.38
N VAL A 114 -1.69 -9.80 -1.11
CA VAL A 114 -0.87 -10.18 -2.24
C VAL A 114 0.35 -10.94 -1.75
N VAL A 115 0.67 -12.03 -2.45
CA VAL A 115 1.86 -12.86 -2.20
C VAL A 115 2.63 -13.08 -3.50
N TYR A 116 3.77 -13.76 -3.45
CA TYR A 116 4.71 -13.87 -4.57
C TYR A 116 5.22 -12.51 -5.05
N VAL A 117 5.42 -11.58 -4.11
CA VAL A 117 6.03 -10.27 -4.33
C VAL A 117 7.40 -10.22 -3.70
N SER A 118 8.41 -9.83 -4.48
CA SER A 118 9.74 -9.55 -3.97
C SER A 118 9.78 -8.24 -3.18
N TRP A 119 10.87 -7.97 -2.46
CA TRP A 119 11.08 -6.66 -1.84
C TRP A 119 11.07 -5.54 -2.90
N PHE A 120 11.64 -5.80 -4.08
CA PHE A 120 11.68 -4.81 -5.18
C PHE A 120 10.31 -4.54 -5.79
N ASP A 121 9.44 -5.53 -5.86
CA ASP A 121 8.06 -5.33 -6.34
C ASP A 121 7.26 -4.49 -5.35
N SER A 122 7.46 -4.76 -4.05
CA SER A 122 6.86 -3.99 -2.96
C SER A 122 7.36 -2.54 -2.97
N ALA A 123 8.66 -2.30 -3.21
CA ALA A 123 9.24 -0.97 -3.35
C ALA A 123 8.70 -0.24 -4.60
N ARG A 124 8.50 -0.93 -5.73
CA ARG A 124 7.87 -0.37 -6.93
C ARG A 124 6.42 0.02 -6.70
N PHE A 125 5.69 -0.79 -5.94
CA PHE A 125 4.31 -0.45 -5.56
C PHE A 125 4.28 0.84 -4.72
N THR A 126 5.17 0.99 -3.72
CA THR A 126 5.22 2.22 -2.90
C THR A 126 5.62 3.45 -3.72
N ASN A 127 6.59 3.31 -4.63
CA ASN A 127 6.95 4.39 -5.56
C ASN A 127 5.74 4.82 -6.41
N TRP A 128 5.06 3.86 -7.05
CA TRP A 128 3.88 4.12 -7.87
C TRP A 128 2.77 4.81 -7.08
N LEU A 129 2.50 4.34 -5.87
CA LEU A 129 1.48 4.90 -4.99
C LEU A 129 1.82 6.35 -4.60
N GLY A 130 3.08 6.61 -4.22
CA GLY A 130 3.59 7.94 -3.85
C GLY A 130 3.67 8.91 -5.04
N ASN A 131 3.82 8.39 -6.26
CA ASN A 131 3.82 9.18 -7.51
C ASN A 131 2.42 9.47 -8.05
N GLY A 132 1.36 9.25 -7.28
CA GLY A 132 -0.03 9.56 -7.64
C GLY A 132 -0.68 8.50 -8.54
N GLN A 133 -0.11 7.30 -8.60
CA GLN A 133 -0.66 6.15 -9.33
C GLN A 133 -0.68 6.35 -10.87
N GLY A 134 -1.63 5.70 -11.58
CA GLY A 134 -1.70 5.80 -13.04
C GLY A 134 -0.45 5.27 -13.73
N ALA A 135 0.03 5.96 -14.76
CA ALA A 135 1.24 5.59 -15.52
C ALA A 135 2.53 6.19 -14.91
N GLY A 136 2.51 6.57 -13.62
CA GLY A 136 3.66 7.14 -12.92
C GLY A 136 4.85 6.16 -12.86
N SER A 137 6.04 6.71 -12.69
CA SER A 137 7.26 5.91 -12.58
C SER A 137 7.23 4.99 -11.37
N THR A 138 7.62 3.74 -11.55
CA THR A 138 7.88 2.77 -10.47
C THR A 138 9.34 2.81 -10.00
N GLU A 139 10.22 3.49 -10.75
CA GLU A 139 11.68 3.44 -10.56
C GLU A 139 12.22 4.60 -9.72
N THR A 140 11.40 5.60 -9.46
CA THR A 140 11.75 6.80 -8.66
C THR A 140 10.62 7.09 -7.67
N GLY A 141 10.94 7.64 -6.51
CA GLY A 141 9.99 7.92 -5.43
C GLY A 141 10.64 7.68 -4.08
N ALA A 142 10.03 6.85 -3.25
CA ALA A 142 10.64 6.42 -1.99
C ALA A 142 11.97 5.68 -2.21
N TYR A 143 12.13 5.02 -3.36
CA TYR A 143 13.33 4.29 -3.74
C TYR A 143 13.79 4.68 -5.14
N SER A 144 15.09 4.89 -5.32
CA SER A 144 15.73 5.10 -6.63
C SER A 144 16.20 3.75 -7.16
N LEU A 145 15.33 3.04 -7.90
CA LEU A 145 15.56 1.64 -8.28
C LEU A 145 16.38 1.50 -9.57
N ALA A 146 16.20 2.40 -10.55
CA ALA A 146 16.94 2.41 -11.82
C ALA A 146 17.00 1.04 -12.53
N GLY A 147 15.91 0.28 -12.50
CA GLY A 147 15.83 -1.06 -13.08
C GLY A 147 16.36 -2.18 -12.20
N ALA A 148 16.89 -1.89 -11.00
CA ALA A 148 17.41 -2.92 -10.11
C ALA A 148 16.31 -3.91 -9.69
N GLY A 149 16.65 -5.19 -9.66
CA GLY A 149 15.85 -6.28 -9.12
C GLY A 149 16.58 -7.07 -8.05
N THR A 150 17.82 -6.65 -7.70
CA THR A 150 18.67 -7.31 -6.69
C THR A 150 19.51 -6.28 -5.96
N GLY A 151 20.08 -6.66 -4.81
CA GLY A 151 20.96 -5.80 -4.01
C GLY A 151 20.21 -4.98 -2.98
N ILE A 152 20.88 -3.99 -2.41
CA ILE A 152 20.33 -3.12 -1.37
C ILE A 152 20.15 -1.71 -1.93
N VAL A 153 18.95 -1.20 -1.81
CA VAL A 153 18.58 0.19 -2.16
C VAL A 153 18.03 0.85 -0.90
N ASN A 154 18.57 1.98 -0.51
CA ASN A 154 18.09 2.71 0.66
C ASN A 154 16.90 3.61 0.30
N ILE A 155 16.07 3.87 1.30
CA ILE A 155 14.97 4.84 1.19
C ILE A 155 15.53 6.25 0.94
N ASN A 156 14.90 6.99 0.05
CA ASN A 156 15.24 8.39 -0.24
C ASN A 156 14.75 9.31 0.87
N PRO A 157 15.53 10.34 1.25
CA PRO A 157 15.08 11.36 2.21
C PRO A 157 13.77 12.03 1.72
N GLY A 158 12.82 12.20 2.65
CA GLY A 158 11.53 12.84 2.36
C GLY A 158 10.53 11.94 1.63
N ALA A 159 10.75 10.64 1.60
CA ALA A 159 9.76 9.67 1.11
C ALA A 159 8.42 9.85 1.83
N THR A 160 7.34 9.79 1.06
CA THR A 160 5.98 10.02 1.59
C THR A 160 5.19 8.74 1.79
N ILE A 161 5.39 7.76 0.91
CA ILE A 161 4.83 6.40 1.02
C ILE A 161 5.99 5.42 0.73
N TYR A 162 6.23 4.48 1.64
CA TYR A 162 7.40 3.61 1.63
C TYR A 162 7.11 2.28 2.34
N LEU A 163 8.03 1.32 2.29
CA LEU A 163 7.97 0.12 3.13
C LEU A 163 8.37 0.48 4.56
N PRO A 164 7.63 0.05 5.59
CA PRO A 164 7.97 0.39 6.96
C PRO A 164 9.40 -0.03 7.30
N SER A 165 10.09 0.78 8.07
CA SER A 165 11.28 0.31 8.76
C SER A 165 10.91 -0.83 9.72
N GLU A 166 11.88 -1.59 10.20
CA GLU A 166 11.60 -2.65 11.17
C GLU A 166 11.05 -2.09 12.48
N ASP A 167 11.55 -0.94 12.92
CA ASP A 167 11.08 -0.27 14.14
C ASP A 167 9.66 0.27 13.99
N GLU A 168 9.31 0.84 12.84
CA GLU A 168 7.94 1.27 12.56
C GLU A 168 6.97 0.08 12.53
N TRP A 169 7.35 -1.00 11.82
CA TRP A 169 6.52 -2.21 11.77
C TRP A 169 6.33 -2.81 13.17
N TYR A 170 7.42 -2.88 13.94
CA TYR A 170 7.46 -3.43 15.30
C TYR A 170 6.62 -2.62 16.27
N LYS A 171 6.78 -1.30 16.28
CA LYS A 171 5.99 -0.40 17.13
C LYS A 171 4.51 -0.53 16.83
N ALA A 172 4.12 -0.51 15.56
CA ALA A 172 2.72 -0.64 15.16
C ALA A 172 2.08 -1.97 15.61
N ALA A 173 2.88 -3.05 15.67
CA ALA A 173 2.43 -4.38 16.03
C ALA A 173 2.31 -4.60 17.54
N TYR A 174 3.29 -4.12 18.33
CA TYR A 174 3.48 -4.60 19.70
C TYR A 174 3.42 -3.52 20.76
N TYR A 175 3.59 -2.23 20.42
CA TYR A 175 3.65 -1.17 21.42
C TYR A 175 2.26 -0.70 21.84
N ASN A 176 2.07 -0.59 23.16
CA ASN A 176 0.91 0.03 23.78
C ASN A 176 1.31 1.41 24.33
N GLY A 177 0.87 2.49 23.66
CA GLY A 177 1.22 3.86 24.04
C GLY A 177 0.59 4.33 25.34
N ASP A 178 -0.59 3.81 25.70
CA ASP A 178 -1.28 4.17 26.94
C ASP A 178 -0.57 3.63 28.19
N LEU A 179 0.08 2.47 28.05
CA LEU A 179 0.71 1.75 29.16
C LEU A 179 2.24 1.76 29.09
N ASP A 180 2.82 2.31 28.00
CA ASP A 180 4.27 2.39 27.75
C ASP A 180 4.98 1.05 27.89
N PHE A 181 4.48 0.02 27.17
CA PHE A 181 5.10 -1.30 27.14
C PHE A 181 4.89 -1.98 25.78
N TYR A 182 5.65 -3.06 25.55
CA TYR A 182 5.51 -3.92 24.37
C TYR A 182 4.91 -5.27 24.75
N SER A 183 3.85 -5.66 24.05
CA SER A 183 3.22 -6.98 24.18
C SER A 183 4.05 -8.08 23.53
N ILE A 184 3.82 -9.34 23.92
CA ILE A 184 4.46 -10.50 23.28
C ILE A 184 3.90 -10.74 21.87
N TYR A 185 2.59 -10.52 21.69
CA TYR A 185 1.89 -10.70 20.41
C TYR A 185 1.14 -9.43 19.99
N PRO A 186 0.88 -9.26 18.68
CA PRO A 186 0.20 -8.06 18.17
C PRO A 186 -1.23 -7.86 18.68
N ASN A 187 -1.87 -8.87 19.25
CA ASN A 187 -3.19 -8.76 19.87
C ASN A 187 -3.16 -8.09 21.25
N GLY A 188 -2.01 -7.58 21.71
CA GLY A 188 -1.84 -6.94 23.01
C GLY A 188 -1.66 -7.90 24.17
N ASP A 189 -1.70 -9.23 23.94
CA ASP A 189 -1.67 -10.26 24.96
C ASP A 189 -0.36 -11.07 24.96
N ASP A 190 -0.16 -11.84 26.03
CA ASP A 190 0.94 -12.83 26.18
C ASP A 190 0.61 -14.18 25.54
N VAL A 191 -0.60 -14.36 25.05
CA VAL A 191 -1.10 -15.58 24.43
C VAL A 191 -1.81 -15.24 23.11
N ILE A 192 -1.58 -16.04 22.08
CA ILE A 192 -2.30 -15.98 20.82
C ILE A 192 -2.82 -17.36 20.42
N THR A 193 -4.01 -17.40 19.87
CA THR A 193 -4.66 -18.63 19.42
C THR A 193 -5.08 -18.54 17.95
N VAL A 194 -5.42 -19.66 17.33
CA VAL A 194 -5.93 -19.70 15.95
C VAL A 194 -7.29 -19.02 15.76
N THR A 195 -7.90 -18.50 16.82
CA THR A 195 -9.08 -17.63 16.75
C THR A 195 -8.72 -16.15 16.73
N ASP A 196 -7.46 -15.81 16.99
CA ASP A 196 -6.95 -14.43 17.01
C ASP A 196 -6.18 -14.10 15.74
N ALA A 197 -5.57 -15.10 15.09
CA ALA A 197 -4.72 -14.94 13.93
C ALA A 197 -4.68 -16.20 13.04
N ASN A 198 -4.35 -16.00 11.75
CA ASN A 198 -4.19 -17.08 10.78
C ASN A 198 -2.76 -17.62 10.78
N TYR A 199 -2.51 -18.73 11.46
CA TYR A 199 -1.21 -19.40 11.54
C TYR A 199 -1.34 -20.90 11.73
N ASN A 200 -0.22 -21.62 11.75
CA ASN A 200 -0.14 -23.06 12.00
C ASN A 200 -1.04 -23.89 11.05
N ASN A 201 -1.18 -23.45 9.81
CA ASN A 201 -2.02 -24.07 8.78
C ASN A 201 -3.48 -24.30 9.21
N SER A 202 -3.98 -23.47 10.12
CA SER A 202 -5.32 -23.61 10.71
C SER A 202 -6.45 -23.45 9.69
N VAL A 203 -6.22 -22.64 8.65
CA VAL A 203 -7.15 -22.41 7.53
C VAL A 203 -6.67 -23.08 6.24
N GLY A 204 -5.36 -23.26 6.08
CA GLY A 204 -4.74 -23.85 4.89
C GLY A 204 -4.48 -22.87 3.72
N HIS A 205 -4.75 -21.59 3.92
CA HIS A 205 -4.50 -20.50 2.97
C HIS A 205 -4.57 -19.15 3.68
N SER A 206 -4.11 -18.05 3.03
CA SER A 206 -4.32 -16.70 3.55
C SER A 206 -5.81 -16.35 3.59
N THR A 207 -6.22 -15.62 4.61
CA THR A 207 -7.58 -15.06 4.77
C THR A 207 -7.68 -13.66 4.19
N ASP A 208 -8.89 -13.15 4.05
CA ASP A 208 -9.09 -11.73 3.78
C ASP A 208 -8.46 -10.90 4.90
N VAL A 209 -7.87 -9.78 4.55
CA VAL A 209 -7.27 -8.87 5.53
C VAL A 209 -8.35 -8.39 6.52
N GLY A 210 -8.02 -8.33 7.80
CA GLY A 210 -8.97 -7.99 8.86
C GLY A 210 -10.04 -9.05 9.13
N PHE A 211 -9.87 -10.28 8.66
CA PHE A 211 -10.80 -11.39 8.95
C PHE A 211 -10.86 -11.68 10.45
N TYR A 212 -9.74 -11.62 11.13
CA TYR A 212 -9.67 -11.78 12.57
C TYR A 212 -9.92 -10.46 13.28
N PRO A 213 -10.75 -10.44 14.35
CA PRO A 213 -11.09 -9.20 15.04
C PRO A 213 -9.93 -8.64 15.88
N SER A 214 -8.92 -9.45 16.18
CA SER A 214 -7.79 -9.07 17.01
C SER A 214 -6.91 -8.07 16.26
N ALA A 215 -6.84 -6.85 16.80
CA ALA A 215 -6.01 -5.78 16.29
C ALA A 215 -4.89 -5.46 17.27
N SER A 216 -3.82 -4.80 16.83
CA SER A 216 -2.84 -4.17 17.72
C SER A 216 -3.46 -2.98 18.47
N ASP A 217 -2.79 -2.46 19.46
CA ASP A 217 -3.23 -1.28 20.21
C ASP A 217 -3.43 -0.05 19.30
N TYR A 218 -2.68 0.06 18.22
CA TYR A 218 -2.87 1.09 17.20
C TYR A 218 -3.93 0.76 16.14
N GLY A 219 -4.59 -0.40 16.23
CA GLY A 219 -5.65 -0.81 15.32
C GLY A 219 -5.14 -1.37 13.99
N THR A 220 -3.90 -1.84 13.91
CA THR A 220 -3.43 -2.64 12.76
C THR A 220 -3.88 -4.09 12.91
N HIS A 221 -4.14 -4.76 11.80
CA HIS A 221 -4.57 -6.16 11.75
C HIS A 221 -3.54 -7.02 11.04
N ASP A 222 -3.61 -8.32 11.27
CA ASP A 222 -2.87 -9.39 10.59
C ASP A 222 -1.33 -9.29 10.70
N GLN A 223 -0.79 -8.42 11.59
CA GLN A 223 0.65 -8.42 11.92
C GLN A 223 1.07 -9.66 12.73
N ALA A 224 0.13 -10.53 13.05
CA ALA A 224 0.35 -11.88 13.55
C ALA A 224 -0.22 -12.89 12.56
N GLY A 225 0.61 -13.62 11.85
CA GLY A 225 0.20 -14.63 10.88
C GLY A 225 -0.23 -14.02 9.54
N ASN A 226 -1.16 -14.65 8.86
CA ASN A 226 -1.60 -14.39 7.51
C ASN A 226 -0.42 -14.47 6.53
N VAL A 227 0.42 -13.44 6.37
CA VAL A 227 1.65 -13.51 5.59
C VAL A 227 2.82 -12.86 6.31
N TRP A 228 4.05 -13.39 6.12
CA TRP A 228 5.27 -12.67 6.45
C TRP A 228 5.32 -11.34 5.70
N GLU A 229 5.73 -10.28 6.36
CA GLU A 229 5.74 -8.96 5.76
C GLU A 229 7.14 -8.41 5.58
N TRP A 230 7.43 -7.97 4.33
CA TRP A 230 8.65 -7.22 4.04
C TRP A 230 8.71 -5.94 4.84
N ASN A 231 9.89 -5.64 5.39
CA ASN A 231 10.23 -4.33 5.92
C ASN A 231 11.57 -3.83 5.34
N ASP A 232 11.94 -2.60 5.65
CA ASP A 232 13.11 -1.95 5.04
C ASP A 232 14.44 -2.27 5.77
N ALA A 233 14.44 -3.17 6.76
CA ALA A 233 15.65 -3.57 7.46
C ALA A 233 16.64 -4.28 6.53
N VAL A 234 17.89 -3.89 6.61
CA VAL A 234 19.00 -4.54 5.90
C VAL A 234 19.68 -5.57 6.82
N ILE A 235 19.66 -6.84 6.39
CA ILE A 235 20.25 -7.95 7.13
C ILE A 235 21.25 -8.66 6.21
N GLY A 236 22.49 -8.21 6.24
CA GLY A 236 23.49 -8.65 5.27
C GLY A 236 23.09 -8.25 3.84
N SER A 237 22.84 -9.22 2.96
CA SER A 237 22.33 -9.00 1.59
C SER A 237 20.81 -9.18 1.48
N SER A 238 20.11 -9.39 2.59
CA SER A 238 18.70 -9.68 2.68
C SER A 238 17.90 -8.50 3.24
N ARG A 239 16.56 -8.58 3.13
CA ARG A 239 15.61 -7.68 3.79
C ARG A 239 14.86 -8.39 4.91
N GLY A 240 14.44 -7.62 5.91
CA GLY A 240 13.71 -8.11 7.07
C GLY A 240 12.31 -8.61 6.73
N LEU A 241 11.89 -9.63 7.48
CA LEU A 241 10.53 -10.17 7.50
C LEU A 241 10.03 -10.26 8.94
N ARG A 242 8.76 -9.94 9.17
CA ARG A 242 8.10 -10.03 10.47
C ARG A 242 6.70 -10.60 10.35
N GLY A 243 6.14 -11.08 11.47
CA GLY A 243 4.73 -11.44 11.63
C GLY A 243 4.39 -12.93 11.58
N GLY A 244 5.17 -13.76 10.91
CA GLY A 244 4.78 -15.14 10.62
C GLY A 244 3.75 -15.24 9.49
N SER A 245 3.27 -16.45 9.16
CA SER A 245 2.33 -16.67 8.07
C SER A 245 1.26 -17.72 8.39
N TRP A 246 0.26 -17.84 7.50
CA TRP A 246 -0.79 -18.87 7.58
C TRP A 246 -0.26 -20.30 7.48
N GLY A 247 0.96 -20.50 6.96
CA GLY A 247 1.57 -21.81 6.79
C GLY A 247 1.77 -22.59 8.09
N ALA A 248 2.74 -23.49 8.11
CA ALA A 248 3.05 -24.30 9.29
C ALA A 248 3.84 -23.52 10.37
N ASP A 249 3.77 -22.20 10.36
CA ASP A 249 4.40 -21.35 11.38
C ASP A 249 3.72 -21.56 12.74
N PRO A 250 4.46 -21.96 13.79
CA PRO A 250 3.90 -22.04 15.13
C PRO A 250 3.69 -20.63 15.72
N ALA A 251 2.87 -20.52 16.77
CA ALA A 251 2.65 -19.25 17.49
C ALA A 251 3.96 -18.52 17.88
N TYR A 252 5.04 -19.28 18.09
CA TYR A 252 6.36 -18.72 18.38
C TYR A 252 6.82 -17.72 17.31
N ASN A 253 6.55 -17.97 16.01
CA ASN A 253 6.98 -17.10 14.91
C ASN A 253 6.25 -15.75 14.85
N LEU A 254 5.14 -15.62 15.60
CA LEU A 254 4.34 -14.40 15.67
C LEU A 254 4.79 -13.45 16.78
N ARG A 255 5.78 -13.85 17.61
CA ARG A 255 6.24 -13.08 18.76
C ARG A 255 7.09 -11.88 18.36
N ALA A 256 7.04 -10.85 19.17
CA ALA A 256 7.91 -9.67 19.10
C ALA A 256 9.41 -10.04 19.03
N THR A 257 9.83 -11.07 19.75
CA THR A 257 11.23 -11.54 19.77
C THR A 257 11.68 -12.23 18.47
N VAL A 258 10.73 -12.59 17.58
CA VAL A 258 11.05 -13.33 16.35
C VAL A 258 11.23 -12.38 15.18
N ARG A 259 12.34 -12.56 14.50
CA ARG A 259 12.76 -11.83 13.32
C ARG A 259 13.19 -12.82 12.25
N SER A 260 12.79 -12.57 11.02
CA SER A 260 13.24 -13.33 9.86
C SER A 260 13.81 -12.42 8.79
N SER A 261 14.36 -13.00 7.74
CA SER A 261 14.85 -12.27 6.57
C SER A 261 14.84 -13.18 5.35
N SER A 262 14.73 -12.59 4.17
CA SER A 262 14.88 -13.31 2.91
C SER A 262 15.65 -12.48 1.88
N ALA A 263 16.16 -13.15 0.84
CA ALA A 263 16.80 -12.45 -0.27
C ALA A 263 15.84 -11.46 -0.91
N THR A 264 16.33 -10.30 -1.34
CA THR A 264 15.50 -9.23 -1.93
C THR A 264 14.70 -9.66 -3.16
N THR A 265 15.08 -10.79 -3.75
CA THR A 265 14.45 -11.41 -4.93
C THR A 265 13.49 -12.54 -4.59
N SER A 266 13.32 -12.87 -3.30
CA SER A 266 12.44 -13.96 -2.90
C SER A 266 10.98 -13.61 -3.16
N GLU A 267 10.27 -14.53 -3.80
CA GLU A 267 8.84 -14.46 -4.09
C GLU A 267 8.22 -15.78 -3.62
N ASP A 268 7.34 -15.72 -2.62
CA ASP A 268 6.82 -16.91 -1.95
C ASP A 268 5.32 -16.75 -1.61
N ALA A 269 4.60 -17.88 -1.49
CA ALA A 269 3.19 -17.93 -1.13
C ALA A 269 2.87 -17.43 0.29
N PHE A 270 3.91 -17.23 1.09
CA PHE A 270 3.80 -16.83 2.49
C PHE A 270 4.31 -15.41 2.74
N ILE A 271 4.78 -14.69 1.71
CA ILE A 271 5.39 -13.37 1.85
C ILE A 271 4.57 -12.32 1.08
N GLY A 272 4.15 -11.30 1.81
CA GLY A 272 3.48 -10.09 1.31
C GLY A 272 4.11 -8.84 1.93
N PHE A 273 3.37 -7.75 2.01
CA PHE A 273 3.83 -6.50 2.61
C PHE A 273 2.69 -5.56 2.98
N ARG A 274 2.97 -4.61 3.85
CA ARG A 274 2.17 -3.39 4.05
C ARG A 274 2.99 -2.16 3.76
N VAL A 275 2.33 -1.00 3.62
CA VAL A 275 3.00 0.28 3.36
C VAL A 275 3.01 1.16 4.61
N ALA A 276 4.00 2.03 4.71
CA ALA A 276 4.02 3.12 5.68
C ALA A 276 3.94 4.47 4.95
N ALA A 277 3.57 5.53 5.67
CA ALA A 277 3.51 6.88 5.13
C ALA A 277 3.87 7.92 6.21
N SER A 278 4.53 9.00 5.78
CA SER A 278 4.76 10.15 6.65
C SER A 278 3.43 10.88 6.93
N ILE A 279 3.30 11.50 8.10
CA ILE A 279 2.09 12.27 8.46
C ILE A 279 1.86 13.46 7.52
N ALA A 280 2.93 14.07 7.01
CA ALA A 280 2.86 15.33 6.26
C ALA A 280 2.31 15.22 4.82
N SER A 281 2.04 14.02 4.28
CA SER A 281 1.85 13.88 2.83
C SER A 281 1.11 12.64 2.37
N VAL A 282 -0.09 12.39 2.89
CA VAL A 282 -1.01 11.51 2.15
C VAL A 282 -1.69 12.36 1.08
N PRO A 283 -1.38 12.21 -0.23
CA PRO A 283 -2.11 12.91 -1.26
C PRO A 283 -3.58 12.47 -1.20
N GLU A 284 -4.48 13.40 -0.90
CA GLU A 284 -5.91 13.16 -1.07
C GLU A 284 -6.15 12.75 -2.53
N PRO A 285 -6.98 11.73 -2.80
CA PRO A 285 -7.33 11.37 -4.17
C PRO A 285 -7.84 12.60 -4.92
N ALA A 286 -7.34 12.84 -6.12
CA ALA A 286 -7.70 13.99 -6.96
C ALA A 286 -9.22 14.13 -7.21
N SER A 287 -10.02 13.12 -6.90
CA SER A 287 -11.48 13.11 -6.89
C SER A 287 -12.11 14.17 -5.97
N LEU A 288 -11.48 14.58 -4.87
CA LEU A 288 -12.01 15.63 -3.98
C LEU A 288 -11.80 17.04 -4.57
N LEU A 289 -10.76 17.25 -5.36
CA LEU A 289 -10.55 18.52 -6.05
C LEU A 289 -11.62 18.78 -7.13
N LEU A 290 -12.11 17.74 -7.81
CA LEU A 290 -13.18 17.86 -8.80
C LEU A 290 -14.54 18.20 -8.17
N LEU A 291 -14.85 17.71 -6.97
CA LEU A 291 -16.07 18.07 -6.24
C LEU A 291 -16.05 19.56 -5.80
N GLY A 292 -14.91 20.05 -5.34
CA GLY A 292 -14.75 21.47 -4.94
C GLY A 292 -14.91 22.44 -6.11
N LEU A 293 -14.39 22.10 -7.28
CA LEU A 293 -14.51 22.92 -8.49
C LEU A 293 -15.94 22.91 -9.07
N SER A 294 -16.66 21.80 -8.99
CA SER A 294 -18.06 21.72 -9.46
C SER A 294 -19.04 22.49 -8.56
N LEU A 295 -18.80 22.54 -7.24
CA LEU A 295 -19.61 23.38 -6.34
C LEU A 295 -19.36 24.87 -6.53
N ALA A 296 -18.13 25.28 -6.80
CA ALA A 296 -17.79 26.70 -7.05
C ALA A 296 -18.41 27.23 -8.36
N ALA A 297 -18.61 26.38 -9.37
CA ALA A 297 -19.25 26.73 -10.62
C ALA A 297 -20.77 26.84 -10.53
N MET A 298 -21.41 26.33 -9.46
CA MET A 298 -22.86 26.38 -9.25
C MET A 298 -23.36 27.54 -8.38
N LEU A 299 -22.47 28.41 -7.89
CA LEU A 299 -22.89 29.58 -7.12
C LEU A 299 -23.44 30.67 -8.06
N PRO A 300 -24.71 31.09 -7.92
CA PRO A 300 -25.29 32.09 -8.80
C PRO A 300 -24.62 33.45 -8.60
N HIS A 301 -24.16 34.05 -9.69
CA HIS A 301 -23.67 35.43 -9.71
C HIS A 301 -24.79 36.37 -9.24
N ARG A 302 -24.74 36.84 -8.00
CA ARG A 302 -25.60 37.95 -7.54
C ARG A 302 -25.20 39.23 -8.32
N ARG A 303 -26.05 39.61 -9.27
CA ARG A 303 -25.94 40.96 -9.88
C ARG A 303 -26.22 41.99 -8.77
N ARG A 304 -25.24 42.86 -8.52
CA ARG A 304 -25.47 44.10 -7.78
C ARG A 304 -26.25 45.05 -8.69
N SER A 305 -27.42 45.47 -8.27
CA SER A 305 -28.18 46.64 -8.77
C SER A 305 -27.59 47.90 -8.18
#